data_64ce0820ce7bb7ef30b5a23cefc28869
#
_entry.id   64ce0820ce7bb7ef30b5a23cefc28869
#
_cell.length_a   1.000
_cell.length_b   1.000
_cell.length_c   1.000
_cell.angle_alpha   90.00
_cell.angle_beta   90.00
_cell.angle_gamma   90.00
#
_symmetry.space_group_name_H-M   'P 1'
#
loop_
_entity.id
_entity.type
_entity.pdbx_description
1 polymer ?
#
loop_
_entity_poly.entity_id
_entity_poly.type
_entity_poly.pdbx_seq_one_letter_code
_entity_poly.pdbx_strand_id
1 'polypeptide(L)'
;QLSGVQTIPKLKAYWLENPCWFRVLDRPESRQLALKYGFPAGKLIFWEEGKEERELLLQLRPDAILTKESGRSGYFREKVEAARKSGIPVVVIKRPALPEGFYVVTGNNGLRHRIERLLPGFYPLHSGFTTGSCACAAAKAALSTLLTGEVLNQVMITLPDGEEVELPVSRTEKDGQSIICTVVKDAGDDPDVTNKREICAKVMLSKETGIRFAAGKGVGIVTLPGLVWR
;
A
#
# COMPACT_ATOMS: atom_id res chain seq x y z
N GLN A 1 22.15 -9.53 -6.69
CA GLN A 1 21.16 -8.92 -7.60
C GLN A 1 19.80 -9.65 -7.50
N LEU A 2 18.74 -8.97 -7.09
CA LEU A 2 17.41 -9.52 -6.86
C LEU A 2 16.34 -8.94 -7.82
N SER A 3 16.71 -8.65 -9.06
CA SER A 3 15.86 -7.91 -10.02
C SER A 3 15.46 -8.71 -11.27
N GLY A 4 15.73 -10.01 -11.26
CA GLY A 4 15.35 -10.94 -12.33
C GLY A 4 16.37 -11.01 -13.49
N VAL A 5 16.19 -12.04 -14.34
CA VAL A 5 17.16 -12.45 -15.39
C VAL A 5 17.43 -11.37 -16.44
N GLN A 6 16.47 -10.52 -16.77
CA GLN A 6 16.63 -9.46 -17.77
C GLN A 6 17.62 -8.35 -17.37
N THR A 7 18.10 -8.36 -16.13
CA THR A 7 19.14 -7.43 -15.66
C THR A 7 20.55 -7.94 -15.92
N ILE A 8 20.74 -9.22 -16.20
CA ILE A 8 22.06 -9.80 -16.53
C ILE A 8 22.74 -9.04 -17.67
N PRO A 9 22.13 -8.90 -18.86
CA PRO A 9 22.75 -8.14 -19.95
C PRO A 9 22.98 -6.66 -19.63
N LYS A 10 22.06 -6.05 -18.89
CA LYS A 10 22.14 -4.61 -18.55
C LYS A 10 23.28 -4.27 -17.59
N LEU A 11 23.70 -5.24 -16.79
CA LEU A 11 24.80 -5.09 -15.83
C LEU A 11 26.08 -5.81 -16.29
N LYS A 12 26.21 -6.12 -17.58
CA LYS A 12 27.35 -6.91 -18.09
C LYS A 12 28.68 -6.27 -17.78
N ALA A 13 28.85 -4.98 -18.00
CA ALA A 13 30.07 -4.27 -17.70
C ALA A 13 30.46 -4.38 -16.21
N TYR A 14 29.46 -4.34 -15.32
CA TYR A 14 29.71 -4.41 -13.89
C TYR A 14 30.08 -5.81 -13.41
N TRP A 15 29.34 -6.86 -13.81
CA TRP A 15 29.58 -8.20 -13.28
C TRP A 15 30.78 -8.92 -13.96
N LEU A 16 31.31 -8.39 -15.04
CA LEU A 16 32.59 -8.86 -15.59
C LEU A 16 33.78 -8.50 -14.69
N GLU A 17 33.70 -7.37 -14.01
CA GLU A 17 34.77 -6.84 -13.15
C GLU A 17 34.54 -7.10 -11.65
N ASN A 18 33.29 -7.35 -11.26
CA ASN A 18 32.92 -7.49 -9.85
C ASN A 18 32.22 -8.80 -9.56
N PRO A 19 32.43 -9.41 -8.37
CA PRO A 19 31.67 -10.60 -7.94
C PRO A 19 30.19 -10.29 -7.84
N CYS A 20 29.36 -10.98 -8.62
CA CYS A 20 27.91 -10.80 -8.63
C CYS A 20 27.18 -12.13 -8.63
N TRP A 21 26.10 -12.20 -7.88
CA TRP A 21 25.11 -13.27 -7.96
C TRP A 21 23.78 -12.71 -8.45
N PHE A 22 23.10 -13.46 -9.33
CA PHE A 22 21.77 -13.11 -9.80
C PHE A 22 20.77 -14.14 -9.32
N ARG A 23 19.77 -13.70 -8.55
CA ARG A 23 18.64 -14.54 -8.17
C ARG A 23 17.56 -14.43 -9.22
N VAL A 24 17.20 -15.56 -9.79
CA VAL A 24 16.25 -15.70 -10.89
C VAL A 24 15.25 -16.81 -10.62
N LEU A 25 14.13 -16.82 -11.33
CA LEU A 25 13.22 -17.98 -11.32
C LEU A 25 13.89 -19.15 -12.02
N ASP A 26 13.71 -20.37 -11.49
CA ASP A 26 14.19 -21.60 -12.14
C ASP A 26 13.33 -21.94 -13.34
N ARG A 27 13.68 -21.35 -14.48
CA ARG A 27 13.02 -21.55 -15.76
C ARG A 27 14.07 -21.76 -16.84
N PRO A 28 13.77 -22.57 -17.87
CA PRO A 28 14.68 -22.78 -19.00
C PRO A 28 15.15 -21.47 -19.63
N GLU A 29 14.24 -20.50 -19.79
CA GLU A 29 14.53 -19.21 -20.38
C GLU A 29 15.53 -18.39 -19.54
N SER A 30 15.48 -18.52 -18.21
CA SER A 30 16.43 -17.86 -17.30
C SER A 30 17.83 -18.40 -17.50
N ARG A 31 17.97 -19.71 -17.62
CA ARG A 31 19.25 -20.39 -17.86
C ARG A 31 19.82 -20.08 -19.26
N GLN A 32 18.97 -20.13 -20.28
CA GLN A 32 19.35 -19.80 -21.65
C GLN A 32 19.81 -18.35 -21.80
N LEU A 33 19.10 -17.40 -21.17
CA LEU A 33 19.48 -16.00 -21.24
C LEU A 33 20.82 -15.75 -20.54
N ALA A 34 21.06 -16.33 -19.38
CA ALA A 34 22.32 -16.23 -18.67
C ALA A 34 23.47 -16.79 -19.53
N LEU A 35 23.29 -17.98 -20.11
CA LEU A 35 24.25 -18.60 -21.00
C LEU A 35 24.55 -17.75 -22.25
N LYS A 36 23.49 -17.23 -22.90
CA LYS A 36 23.61 -16.35 -24.09
C LYS A 36 24.51 -15.14 -23.83
N TYR A 37 24.49 -14.56 -22.64
CA TYR A 37 25.30 -13.41 -22.28
C TYR A 37 26.64 -13.77 -21.62
N GLY A 38 26.92 -15.09 -21.47
CA GLY A 38 28.16 -15.58 -20.87
C GLY A 38 28.22 -15.41 -19.35
N PHE A 39 27.09 -15.30 -18.67
CA PHE A 39 27.05 -15.21 -17.22
C PHE A 39 27.33 -16.60 -16.58
N PRO A 40 28.24 -16.70 -15.59
CA PRO A 40 28.62 -17.97 -14.99
C PRO A 40 27.43 -18.67 -14.31
N ALA A 41 27.13 -19.89 -14.71
CA ALA A 41 26.02 -20.69 -14.18
C ALA A 41 26.10 -20.87 -12.64
N GLY A 42 27.29 -21.05 -12.09
CA GLY A 42 27.51 -21.19 -10.64
C GLY A 42 27.25 -19.94 -9.81
N LYS A 43 27.01 -18.79 -10.46
CA LYS A 43 26.63 -17.53 -9.82
C LYS A 43 25.14 -17.19 -9.98
N LEU A 44 24.35 -18.10 -10.61
CA LEU A 44 22.90 -18.04 -10.63
C LEU A 44 22.34 -18.69 -9.36
N ILE A 45 21.43 -17.99 -8.73
CA ILE A 45 20.69 -18.47 -7.57
C ILE A 45 19.23 -18.59 -7.99
N PHE A 46 18.66 -19.77 -7.80
CA PHE A 46 17.26 -19.97 -8.13
C PHE A 46 16.37 -19.62 -6.94
N TRP A 47 15.26 -18.96 -7.25
CA TRP A 47 14.25 -18.65 -6.25
C TRP A 47 13.53 -19.94 -5.86
N GLU A 48 13.43 -20.19 -4.56
CA GLU A 48 12.71 -21.33 -3.98
C GLU A 48 11.64 -20.79 -3.04
N GLU A 49 10.43 -21.33 -3.14
CA GLU A 49 9.33 -20.97 -2.25
C GLU A 49 9.63 -21.43 -0.82
N GLY A 50 9.31 -20.60 0.16
CA GLY A 50 9.53 -20.89 1.58
C GLY A 50 10.95 -20.65 2.09
N LYS A 51 11.93 -20.34 1.23
CA LYS A 51 13.25 -19.91 1.68
C LYS A 51 13.25 -18.47 2.15
N GLU A 52 13.73 -18.25 3.37
CA GLU A 52 13.83 -16.90 3.93
C GLU A 52 14.93 -16.08 3.21
N GLU A 53 14.60 -14.87 2.83
CA GLU A 53 15.55 -13.92 2.23
C GLU A 53 16.80 -13.70 3.09
N ARG A 54 16.62 -13.71 4.42
CA ARG A 54 17.69 -13.48 5.36
C ARG A 54 18.75 -14.60 5.35
N GLU A 55 18.35 -15.85 5.21
CA GLU A 55 19.28 -16.99 5.14
C GLU A 55 20.22 -16.87 3.93
N LEU A 56 19.64 -16.52 2.77
CA LEU A 56 20.41 -16.28 1.56
C LEU A 56 21.44 -15.14 1.77
N LEU A 57 21.04 -14.03 2.39
CA LEU A 57 21.93 -12.90 2.64
C LEU A 57 23.05 -13.26 3.63
N LEU A 58 22.76 -14.04 4.66
CA LEU A 58 23.77 -14.51 5.60
C LEU A 58 24.78 -15.49 4.96
N GLN A 59 24.33 -16.32 4.03
CA GLN A 59 25.16 -17.24 3.29
C GLN A 59 26.09 -16.54 2.30
N LEU A 60 25.55 -15.58 1.53
CA LEU A 60 26.30 -14.89 0.48
C LEU A 60 27.15 -13.72 0.99
N ARG A 61 26.76 -13.11 2.11
CA ARG A 61 27.40 -11.92 2.70
C ARG A 61 27.72 -10.84 1.66
N PRO A 62 26.74 -10.37 0.88
CA PRO A 62 27.01 -9.38 -0.15
C PRO A 62 27.28 -8.00 0.48
N ASP A 63 28.14 -7.20 -0.13
CA ASP A 63 28.38 -5.81 0.26
C ASP A 63 27.17 -4.90 0.04
N ALA A 64 26.33 -5.25 -0.95
CA ALA A 64 25.06 -4.57 -1.25
C ALA A 64 24.11 -5.48 -2.01
N ILE A 65 22.81 -5.20 -1.91
CA ILE A 65 21.81 -5.81 -2.80
C ILE A 65 21.24 -4.77 -3.76
N LEU A 66 21.00 -5.19 -5.00
CA LEU A 66 20.27 -4.40 -6.00
C LEU A 66 18.92 -5.06 -6.27
N THR A 67 17.82 -4.33 -6.09
CA THR A 67 16.46 -4.81 -6.34
C THR A 67 15.65 -3.79 -7.11
N LYS A 68 14.56 -4.23 -7.72
CA LYS A 68 13.56 -3.34 -8.32
C LYS A 68 12.44 -3.08 -7.33
N GLU A 69 11.90 -1.86 -7.37
CA GLU A 69 10.65 -1.54 -6.70
C GLU A 69 9.52 -2.36 -7.36
N SER A 70 9.22 -3.49 -6.77
CA SER A 70 8.19 -4.43 -7.24
C SER A 70 7.04 -4.48 -6.24
N GLY A 71 5.84 -4.84 -6.69
CA GLY A 71 4.69 -5.05 -5.82
C GLY A 71 4.82 -6.33 -4.96
N ARG A 72 3.71 -6.75 -4.35
CA ARG A 72 3.64 -7.96 -3.50
C ARG A 72 4.21 -9.21 -4.19
N SER A 73 3.88 -9.42 -5.46
CA SER A 73 4.38 -10.56 -6.25
C SER A 73 5.91 -10.59 -6.45
N GLY A 74 6.58 -9.48 -6.23
CA GLY A 74 8.04 -9.39 -6.34
C GLY A 74 8.77 -9.44 -5.02
N TYR A 75 8.07 -9.59 -3.89
CA TYR A 75 8.62 -9.69 -2.54
C TYR A 75 9.59 -8.54 -2.22
N PHE A 76 9.25 -7.31 -2.64
CA PHE A 76 10.14 -6.16 -2.48
C PHE A 76 10.35 -5.81 -1.00
N ARG A 77 9.24 -5.81 -0.24
CA ARG A 77 9.26 -5.45 1.18
C ARG A 77 10.10 -6.44 1.99
N GLU A 78 9.92 -7.72 1.75
CA GLU A 78 10.63 -8.81 2.40
C GLU A 78 12.14 -8.72 2.14
N LYS A 79 12.55 -8.41 0.90
CA LYS A 79 13.95 -8.22 0.53
C LYS A 79 14.59 -7.03 1.27
N VAL A 80 13.89 -5.91 1.30
CA VAL A 80 14.38 -4.70 1.98
C VAL A 80 14.47 -4.90 3.48
N GLU A 81 13.48 -5.55 4.09
CA GLU A 81 13.52 -5.87 5.53
C GLU A 81 14.64 -6.85 5.90
N ALA A 82 14.82 -7.91 5.10
CA ALA A 82 15.88 -8.87 5.32
C ALA A 82 17.27 -8.20 5.25
N ALA A 83 17.49 -7.35 4.24
CA ALA A 83 18.73 -6.60 4.10
C ALA A 83 18.97 -5.64 5.28
N ARG A 84 17.94 -4.88 5.68
CA ARG A 84 17.99 -3.96 6.82
C ARG A 84 18.36 -4.69 8.12
N LYS A 85 17.72 -5.83 8.39
CA LYS A 85 18.01 -6.67 9.57
C LYS A 85 19.42 -7.27 9.54
N SER A 86 20.02 -7.40 8.35
CA SER A 86 21.37 -7.93 8.15
C SER A 86 22.43 -6.83 8.01
N GLY A 87 22.06 -5.54 8.11
CA GLY A 87 22.99 -4.42 7.95
C GLY A 87 23.53 -4.24 6.54
N ILE A 88 22.85 -4.79 5.51
CA ILE A 88 23.31 -4.78 4.12
C ILE A 88 22.65 -3.61 3.37
N PRO A 89 23.43 -2.74 2.71
CA PRO A 89 22.91 -1.66 1.88
C PRO A 89 22.01 -2.16 0.75
N VAL A 90 20.94 -1.40 0.46
CA VAL A 90 19.98 -1.73 -0.59
C VAL A 90 19.98 -0.63 -1.63
N VAL A 91 20.27 -0.97 -2.88
CA VAL A 91 20.08 -0.13 -4.04
C VAL A 91 18.77 -0.49 -4.72
N VAL A 92 17.88 0.50 -4.88
CA VAL A 92 16.55 0.29 -5.43
C VAL A 92 16.43 0.94 -6.80
N ILE A 93 16.10 0.13 -7.81
CA ILE A 93 15.67 0.66 -9.12
C ILE A 93 14.19 1.01 -9.00
N LYS A 94 13.88 2.30 -8.94
CA LYS A 94 12.51 2.81 -8.87
C LYS A 94 11.69 2.44 -10.11
N ARG A 95 10.38 2.31 -9.93
CA ARG A 95 9.46 2.28 -11.07
C ARG A 95 9.47 3.64 -11.77
N PRO A 96 9.43 3.65 -13.10
CA PRO A 96 9.17 4.90 -13.83
C PRO A 96 7.83 5.50 -13.35
N ALA A 97 7.77 6.83 -13.27
CA ALA A 97 6.50 7.51 -13.10
C ALA A 97 5.57 7.16 -14.28
N LEU A 98 4.28 7.00 -13.99
CA LEU A 98 3.30 6.82 -15.04
C LEU A 98 3.10 8.15 -15.78
N PRO A 99 2.90 8.13 -17.10
CA PRO A 99 2.53 9.32 -17.86
C PRO A 99 1.22 9.94 -17.33
N GLU A 100 1.05 11.24 -17.58
CA GLU A 100 -0.23 11.91 -17.31
C GLU A 100 -1.39 11.20 -18.00
N GLY A 101 -2.55 11.19 -17.38
CA GLY A 101 -3.76 10.52 -17.88
C GLY A 101 -3.89 9.05 -17.53
N PHE A 102 -2.86 8.45 -16.90
CA PHE A 102 -2.97 7.09 -16.35
C PHE A 102 -3.51 7.11 -14.93
N TYR A 103 -4.47 6.25 -14.67
CA TYR A 103 -5.01 6.04 -13.33
C TYR A 103 -4.47 4.74 -12.73
N VAL A 104 -3.90 4.84 -11.54
CA VAL A 104 -3.55 3.67 -10.75
C VAL A 104 -4.77 3.26 -9.93
N VAL A 105 -5.13 2.00 -10.00
CA VAL A 105 -6.20 1.43 -9.18
C VAL A 105 -5.62 0.30 -8.32
N THR A 106 -6.12 0.17 -7.11
CA THR A 106 -5.72 -0.85 -6.13
C THR A 106 -6.95 -1.50 -5.53
N GLY A 107 -6.80 -2.68 -4.93
CA GLY A 107 -7.90 -3.44 -4.38
C GLY A 107 -8.80 -4.11 -5.42
N ASN A 108 -9.79 -4.86 -4.93
CA ASN A 108 -10.66 -5.66 -5.79
C ASN A 108 -11.69 -4.81 -6.56
N ASN A 109 -12.08 -3.68 -5.99
CA ASN A 109 -13.13 -2.81 -6.53
C ASN A 109 -12.58 -1.51 -7.14
N GLY A 110 -11.25 -1.26 -7.06
CA GLY A 110 -10.64 -0.01 -7.49
C GLY A 110 -10.90 0.34 -8.97
N LEU A 111 -10.90 -0.68 -9.85
CA LEU A 111 -11.26 -0.48 -11.25
C LEU A 111 -12.73 -0.07 -11.41
N ARG A 112 -13.63 -0.73 -10.67
CA ARG A 112 -15.06 -0.43 -10.69
C ARG A 112 -15.33 1.00 -10.22
N HIS A 113 -14.83 1.39 -9.06
CA HIS A 113 -14.99 2.76 -8.53
C HIS A 113 -14.40 3.83 -9.46
N ARG A 114 -13.28 3.53 -10.12
CA ARG A 114 -12.70 4.45 -11.10
C ARG A 114 -13.58 4.58 -12.33
N ILE A 115 -14.13 3.47 -12.85
CA ILE A 115 -15.05 3.49 -13.99
C ILE A 115 -16.34 4.25 -13.64
N GLU A 116 -16.94 3.99 -12.48
CA GLU A 116 -18.14 4.71 -12.01
C GLU A 116 -17.91 6.23 -11.94
N ARG A 117 -16.71 6.65 -11.49
CA ARG A 117 -16.35 8.09 -11.45
C ARG A 117 -16.16 8.71 -12.83
N LEU A 118 -15.52 7.99 -13.77
CA LEU A 118 -15.23 8.49 -15.11
C LEU A 118 -16.43 8.38 -16.05
N LEU A 119 -17.27 7.38 -15.86
CA LEU A 119 -18.42 7.03 -16.69
C LEU A 119 -19.64 6.77 -15.80
N PRO A 120 -20.24 7.82 -15.21
CA PRO A 120 -21.45 7.66 -14.41
C PRO A 120 -22.56 6.95 -15.22
N GLY A 121 -23.15 5.91 -14.63
CA GLY A 121 -24.17 5.08 -15.29
C GLY A 121 -23.63 3.92 -16.13
N PHE A 122 -22.30 3.69 -16.21
CA PHE A 122 -21.75 2.51 -16.89
C PHE A 122 -22.18 1.20 -16.22
N TYR A 123 -22.23 1.19 -14.89
CA TYR A 123 -22.81 0.08 -14.14
C TYR A 123 -24.26 0.38 -13.75
N PRO A 124 -25.13 -0.63 -13.73
CA PRO A 124 -26.54 -0.44 -13.35
C PRO A 124 -26.71 -0.12 -11.85
N LEU A 125 -25.73 -0.50 -11.04
CA LEU A 125 -25.68 -0.23 -9.60
C LEU A 125 -24.48 0.64 -9.25
N HIS A 126 -24.70 1.63 -8.39
CA HIS A 126 -23.68 2.54 -7.91
C HIS A 126 -23.07 2.02 -6.59
N SER A 127 -21.76 1.99 -6.52
CA SER A 127 -21.01 1.58 -5.32
C SER A 127 -20.95 2.71 -4.29
N GLY A 128 -21.05 2.36 -3.01
CA GLY A 128 -20.96 3.31 -1.90
C GLY A 128 -19.90 2.94 -0.87
N PHE A 129 -19.86 3.72 0.20
CA PHE A 129 -18.90 3.54 1.28
C PHE A 129 -19.60 3.18 2.60
N THR A 130 -18.94 2.36 3.41
CA THR A 130 -19.44 2.03 4.75
C THR A 130 -19.29 3.21 5.70
N THR A 131 -20.06 3.21 6.79
CA THR A 131 -19.89 4.18 7.88
C THR A 131 -18.47 4.16 8.44
N GLY A 132 -17.84 2.97 8.53
CA GLY A 132 -16.46 2.80 8.97
C GLY A 132 -15.45 3.49 8.06
N SER A 133 -15.61 3.36 6.74
CA SER A 133 -14.77 4.06 5.76
C SER A 133 -14.89 5.58 5.88
N CYS A 134 -16.11 6.10 6.04
CA CYS A 134 -16.33 7.53 6.24
C CYS A 134 -15.73 8.03 7.56
N ALA A 135 -15.86 7.27 8.65
CA ALA A 135 -15.27 7.61 9.95
C ALA A 135 -13.73 7.59 9.89
N CYS A 136 -13.14 6.63 9.20
CA CYS A 136 -11.69 6.56 8.95
C CYS A 136 -11.21 7.79 8.17
N ALA A 137 -11.92 8.18 7.12
CA ALA A 137 -11.61 9.37 6.33
C ALA A 137 -11.70 10.65 7.17
N ALA A 138 -12.79 10.83 7.94
CA ALA A 138 -12.97 11.97 8.82
C ALA A 138 -11.86 12.04 9.88
N ALA A 139 -11.49 10.92 10.51
CA ALA A 139 -10.43 10.85 11.51
C ALA A 139 -9.05 11.17 10.91
N LYS A 140 -8.74 10.63 9.73
CA LYS A 140 -7.48 10.91 9.03
C LYS A 140 -7.36 12.38 8.64
N ALA A 141 -8.44 12.96 8.10
CA ALA A 141 -8.47 14.38 7.75
C ALA A 141 -8.28 15.26 9.00
N ALA A 142 -9.00 14.96 10.10
CA ALA A 142 -8.89 15.70 11.35
C ALA A 142 -7.49 15.61 11.95
N LEU A 143 -6.86 14.44 11.95
CA LEU A 143 -5.49 14.25 12.43
C LEU A 143 -4.49 15.00 11.56
N SER A 144 -4.61 14.91 10.23
CA SER A 144 -3.74 15.64 9.31
C SER A 144 -3.82 17.14 9.55
N THR A 145 -5.04 17.69 9.60
CA THR A 145 -5.25 19.11 9.88
C THR A 145 -4.70 19.52 11.24
N LEU A 146 -4.85 18.67 12.27
CA LEU A 146 -4.33 18.93 13.61
C LEU A 146 -2.80 19.02 13.63
N LEU A 147 -2.12 18.18 12.83
CA LEU A 147 -0.65 18.12 12.81
C LEU A 147 -0.02 19.14 11.87
N THR A 148 -0.64 19.44 10.74
CA THR A 148 -0.07 20.32 9.70
C THR A 148 -0.64 21.73 9.72
N GLY A 149 -1.84 21.93 10.28
CA GLY A 149 -2.60 23.16 10.19
C GLY A 149 -3.34 23.35 8.85
N GLU A 150 -3.15 22.46 7.90
CA GLU A 150 -3.78 22.55 6.57
C GLU A 150 -5.15 21.86 6.57
N VAL A 151 -6.16 22.55 6.05
CA VAL A 151 -7.51 22.00 5.88
C VAL A 151 -7.57 21.19 4.59
N LEU A 152 -7.98 19.93 4.70
CA LEU A 152 -8.14 19.03 3.57
C LEU A 152 -9.59 19.04 3.09
N ASN A 153 -9.79 19.24 1.77
CA ASN A 153 -11.10 19.09 1.13
C ASN A 153 -11.40 17.65 0.71
N GLN A 154 -10.38 16.81 0.66
CA GLN A 154 -10.47 15.38 0.34
C GLN A 154 -9.34 14.63 1.01
N VAL A 155 -9.55 13.35 1.27
CA VAL A 155 -8.57 12.50 1.95
C VAL A 155 -8.54 11.11 1.37
N MET A 156 -7.33 10.63 1.09
CA MET A 156 -7.11 9.25 0.65
C MET A 156 -7.12 8.31 1.85
N ILE A 157 -7.88 7.23 1.79
CA ILE A 157 -7.85 6.12 2.76
C ILE A 157 -7.61 4.79 2.05
N THR A 158 -7.13 3.80 2.79
CA THR A 158 -7.00 2.43 2.30
C THR A 158 -8.10 1.57 2.91
N LEU A 159 -8.92 0.96 2.07
CA LEU A 159 -9.97 0.02 2.48
C LEU A 159 -9.37 -1.30 2.95
N PRO A 160 -10.12 -2.15 3.68
CA PRO A 160 -9.61 -3.43 4.19
C PRO A 160 -9.08 -4.40 3.13
N ASP A 161 -9.58 -4.33 1.90
CA ASP A 161 -9.12 -5.11 0.75
C ASP A 161 -7.86 -4.55 0.08
N GLY A 162 -7.35 -3.41 0.59
CA GLY A 162 -6.15 -2.74 0.09
C GLY A 162 -6.41 -1.74 -1.03
N GLU A 163 -7.67 -1.48 -1.37
CA GLU A 163 -8.02 -0.41 -2.32
C GLU A 163 -7.77 0.96 -1.71
N GLU A 164 -7.17 1.86 -2.47
CA GLU A 164 -7.03 3.27 -2.12
C GLU A 164 -8.18 4.08 -2.73
N VAL A 165 -8.93 4.73 -1.86
CA VAL A 165 -10.07 5.56 -2.25
C VAL A 165 -9.96 6.96 -1.66
N GLU A 166 -10.43 7.94 -2.41
CA GLU A 166 -10.44 9.33 -2.01
C GLU A 166 -11.86 9.75 -1.66
N LEU A 167 -12.06 10.21 -0.43
CA LEU A 167 -13.35 10.69 0.04
C LEU A 167 -13.32 12.21 0.28
N PRO A 168 -14.40 12.93 -0.12
CA PRO A 168 -14.50 14.35 0.15
C PRO A 168 -14.74 14.61 1.65
N VAL A 169 -14.09 15.66 2.17
CA VAL A 169 -14.31 16.18 3.51
C VAL A 169 -15.25 17.38 3.37
N SER A 170 -16.46 17.25 3.92
CA SER A 170 -17.51 18.26 3.75
C SER A 170 -17.33 19.46 4.69
N ARG A 171 -16.72 19.24 5.85
CA ARG A 171 -16.53 20.28 6.85
C ARG A 171 -15.35 19.97 7.77
N THR A 172 -14.59 21.03 8.12
CA THR A 172 -13.51 20.96 9.12
C THR A 172 -13.71 22.10 10.11
N GLU A 173 -13.74 21.77 11.39
CA GLU A 173 -13.99 22.72 12.48
C GLU A 173 -12.93 22.57 13.56
N LYS A 174 -12.53 23.67 14.16
CA LYS A 174 -11.66 23.68 15.34
C LYS A 174 -12.52 23.82 16.60
N ASP A 175 -12.32 22.90 17.54
CA ASP A 175 -12.99 22.92 18.84
C ASP A 175 -11.94 22.84 19.95
N GLY A 176 -11.53 24.01 20.44
CA GLY A 176 -10.44 24.15 21.40
C GLY A 176 -9.11 23.61 20.84
N GLN A 177 -8.59 22.55 21.45
CA GLN A 177 -7.37 21.84 21.00
C GLN A 177 -7.66 20.65 20.08
N SER A 178 -8.91 20.50 19.68
CA SER A 178 -9.35 19.40 18.83
C SER A 178 -9.70 19.90 17.43
N ILE A 179 -9.63 19.01 16.45
CA ILE A 179 -10.17 19.20 15.10
C ILE A 179 -11.31 18.21 14.89
N ILE A 180 -12.39 18.69 14.30
CA ILE A 180 -13.54 17.88 13.90
C ILE A 180 -13.61 17.93 12.38
N CYS A 181 -13.56 16.76 11.73
CA CYS A 181 -13.85 16.65 10.32
C CYS A 181 -15.12 15.83 10.09
N THR A 182 -15.83 16.18 9.03
CA THR A 182 -17.10 15.59 8.64
C THR A 182 -17.01 15.06 7.22
N VAL A 183 -17.49 13.84 7.01
CA VAL A 183 -17.68 13.20 5.72
C VAL A 183 -19.16 12.85 5.57
N VAL A 184 -19.77 13.24 4.48
CA VAL A 184 -21.15 12.82 4.15
C VAL A 184 -21.10 11.43 3.54
N LYS A 185 -21.79 10.48 4.17
CA LYS A 185 -21.82 9.11 3.69
C LYS A 185 -22.62 9.00 2.41
N ASP A 186 -22.02 8.41 1.40
CA ASP A 186 -22.69 7.89 0.22
C ASP A 186 -22.68 6.36 0.28
N ALA A 187 -23.84 5.76 0.45
CA ALA A 187 -23.99 4.31 0.49
C ALA A 187 -24.21 3.70 -0.91
N GLY A 188 -24.18 4.51 -1.96
CA GLY A 188 -24.55 4.05 -3.28
C GLY A 188 -26.02 3.62 -3.34
N ASP A 189 -26.27 2.49 -3.98
CA ASP A 189 -27.62 1.90 -4.11
C ASP A 189 -27.97 0.95 -2.94
N ASP A 190 -27.09 0.81 -1.95
CA ASP A 190 -27.37 0.03 -0.75
C ASP A 190 -28.45 0.75 0.11
N PRO A 191 -29.55 0.07 0.54
CA PRO A 191 -30.58 0.64 1.38
C PRO A 191 -30.12 0.84 2.83
N ASP A 192 -29.07 1.63 3.02
CA ASP A 192 -28.48 1.92 4.32
C ASP A 192 -29.16 3.13 4.98
N VAL A 193 -29.65 2.96 6.20
CA VAL A 193 -30.29 4.02 7.01
C VAL A 193 -29.36 5.20 7.31
N THR A 194 -28.06 5.00 7.18
CA THR A 194 -27.03 6.04 7.36
C THR A 194 -26.63 6.73 6.07
N ASN A 195 -27.27 6.40 4.93
CA ASN A 195 -27.02 7.10 3.67
C ASN A 195 -27.30 8.59 3.80
N LYS A 196 -26.41 9.42 3.23
CA LYS A 196 -26.45 10.89 3.29
C LYS A 196 -26.35 11.47 4.72
N ARG A 197 -26.01 10.67 5.72
CA ARG A 197 -25.71 11.17 7.07
C ARG A 197 -24.29 11.70 7.16
N GLU A 198 -24.12 12.71 8.00
CA GLU A 198 -22.81 13.25 8.36
C GLU A 198 -22.11 12.31 9.35
N ILE A 199 -20.94 11.84 8.97
CA ILE A 199 -20.06 11.02 9.81
C ILE A 199 -18.91 11.91 10.28
N CYS A 200 -18.88 12.20 11.57
CA CYS A 200 -17.93 13.12 12.18
C CYS A 200 -16.89 12.37 13.00
N ALA A 201 -15.65 12.83 12.95
CA ALA A 201 -14.59 12.39 13.83
C ALA A 201 -13.93 13.61 14.49
N LYS A 202 -13.87 13.61 15.83
CA LYS A 202 -13.15 14.59 16.64
C LYS A 202 -11.83 14.00 17.09
N VAL A 203 -10.73 14.65 16.75
CA VAL A 203 -9.38 14.21 17.06
C VAL A 203 -8.65 15.25 17.91
N MET A 204 -7.96 14.79 18.94
CA MET A 204 -7.12 15.59 19.80
C MET A 204 -5.86 14.83 20.21
N LEU A 205 -4.78 15.55 20.49
CA LEU A 205 -3.57 14.92 21.03
C LEU A 205 -3.75 14.68 22.53
N SER A 206 -3.30 13.51 22.99
CA SER A 206 -3.27 13.12 24.40
C SER A 206 -1.83 13.13 24.91
N LYS A 207 -1.66 13.43 26.19
CA LYS A 207 -0.37 13.26 26.90
C LYS A 207 -0.05 11.80 27.20
N GLU A 208 -1.04 10.93 27.10
CA GLU A 208 -0.89 9.51 27.36
C GLU A 208 -0.49 8.77 26.06
N THR A 209 0.29 7.73 26.21
CA THR A 209 0.72 6.88 25.07
C THR A 209 -0.41 6.02 24.54
N GLY A 210 -0.46 5.83 23.21
CA GLY A 210 -1.42 4.97 22.53
C GLY A 210 -2.60 5.75 21.93
N ILE A 211 -3.56 5.02 21.38
CA ILE A 211 -4.77 5.55 20.74
C ILE A 211 -5.96 5.16 21.60
N ARG A 212 -6.82 6.13 21.90
CA ARG A 212 -8.06 5.91 22.63
C ARG A 212 -9.24 6.28 21.75
N PHE A 213 -10.30 5.51 21.87
CA PHE A 213 -11.56 5.75 21.18
C PHE A 213 -12.66 6.08 22.19
N ALA A 214 -13.48 7.06 21.83
CA ALA A 214 -14.68 7.40 22.57
C ALA A 214 -15.88 7.49 21.62
N ALA A 215 -17.02 6.95 22.02
CA ALA A 215 -18.25 7.08 21.26
C ALA A 215 -18.74 8.53 21.27
N GLY A 216 -18.97 9.07 20.06
CA GLY A 216 -19.59 10.37 19.87
C GLY A 216 -21.12 10.29 19.90
N LYS A 217 -21.79 11.45 19.74
CA LYS A 217 -23.25 11.53 19.64
C LYS A 217 -23.75 10.71 18.43
N GLY A 218 -24.75 9.86 18.64
CA GLY A 218 -25.36 9.03 17.59
C GLY A 218 -24.62 7.74 17.28
N VAL A 219 -23.49 7.45 17.94
CA VAL A 219 -22.80 6.17 17.82
C VAL A 219 -23.50 5.13 18.69
N GLY A 220 -23.91 4.01 18.07
CA GLY A 220 -24.52 2.89 18.79
C GLY A 220 -23.50 2.18 19.68
N ILE A 221 -23.99 1.63 20.81
CA ILE A 221 -23.23 0.77 21.70
C ILE A 221 -23.70 -0.66 21.48
N VAL A 222 -22.75 -1.58 21.26
CA VAL A 222 -23.04 -3.00 21.15
C VAL A 222 -23.39 -3.53 22.53
N THR A 223 -24.65 -3.97 22.70
CA THR A 223 -25.15 -4.47 23.98
C THR A 223 -25.49 -5.97 23.97
N LEU A 224 -25.49 -6.60 22.78
CA LEU A 224 -25.81 -8.02 22.63
C LEU A 224 -24.55 -8.86 22.39
N PRO A 225 -24.45 -10.06 23.02
CA PRO A 225 -23.38 -10.99 22.72
C PRO A 225 -23.54 -11.55 21.30
N GLY A 226 -22.43 -11.72 20.56
CA GLY A 226 -22.45 -12.36 19.23
C GLY A 226 -21.70 -11.60 18.13
N LEU A 227 -21.26 -10.37 18.35
CA LEU A 227 -20.32 -9.71 17.45
C LEU A 227 -18.89 -10.11 17.83
N VAL A 228 -18.32 -10.99 17.02
CA VAL A 228 -16.90 -11.36 17.16
C VAL A 228 -16.07 -10.29 16.48
N TRP A 229 -15.32 -9.55 17.27
CA TRP A 229 -14.29 -8.67 16.75
C TRP A 229 -13.16 -9.54 16.17
N ARG A 230 -12.87 -9.41 14.90
CA ARG A 230 -11.67 -9.98 14.27
C ARG A 230 -10.65 -8.89 14.01
#